data_3e724b80706a636c6d44c6726ddc4098
#
_entry.id   3e724b80706a636c6d44c6726ddc4098
#
_cell.length_a   1.000
_cell.length_b   1.000
_cell.length_c   1.000
_cell.angle_alpha   90.00
_cell.angle_beta   90.00
_cell.angle_gamma   90.00
#
_symmetry.space_group_name_H-M   'P 1'
#
loop_
_entity.id
_entity.type
_entity.pdbx_description
1 polymer ?
#
loop_
_entity_poly.entity_id
_entity_poly.type
_entity_poly.pdbx_seq_one_letter_code
_entity_poly.pdbx_strand_id
1 'polypeptide(L)'
;EDFGRGCPVDWNEKEQRYNWELIFCEMYAGGKYKNNEGENYEYSLGLNGLGACATQYASEYMDVTIWRDGKKYTLHFRHGEVVGGLESAPADRKKTGTTIRWRPDLEVFTDIDVPESYFQDVLHRQAVVNRGVTFRLRVQRGGAFETTDYCYADGILDYVKELAGEDALTVPTFIETERRGRDRADKPEYKVKISAAFCFSNRVNDIEYYHNSSWLEYGGAPEKATKSAFTSAIDAYIKQQGKYQKSESKISFQDVQDCLILVTNCFSTITSYENQTKKAITNKFIQEAMTEFFRAQLEIYFIEHKAEADRVMEQVLINKRSRETAEKARLNIKKKLTGNVDLANRVQKFVDCRSKDVSRREIYIVEGDSALGACKLSRDAEFQGIMPVRGKILNCLKADYARIFKSDVITDLIKVLGCGVELSGKAKKDLSSFDLANLRWNKIIICTDADVDGYQIRTLILTMLYRLVPTLIKEGYVYIAESPLYEINSKGKTYFAYTEPEKAEFLARIGNAKYTIQRSKGLGE
;
A
#
# COMPACT_ATOMS: atom_id res chain seq x y z
N GLU A 1 30.37 7.48 -9.69
CA GLU A 1 31.80 7.22 -9.52
C GLU A 1 31.99 6.04 -8.57
N ASP A 2 32.88 5.11 -8.96
CA ASP A 2 33.32 4.02 -8.10
C ASP A 2 34.86 3.98 -8.04
N PHE A 3 35.36 3.25 -7.06
CA PHE A 3 36.79 3.04 -6.82
C PHE A 3 37.19 1.56 -6.99
N GLY A 4 36.42 0.84 -7.80
CA GLY A 4 36.69 -0.54 -8.17
C GLY A 4 37.88 -0.70 -9.11
N ARG A 5 37.95 -1.84 -9.79
CA ARG A 5 39.06 -2.16 -10.70
C ARG A 5 39.10 -1.33 -12.01
N GLY A 6 38.05 -0.55 -12.25
CA GLY A 6 37.84 0.13 -13.52
C GLY A 6 37.19 -0.79 -14.56
N CYS A 7 36.30 -0.24 -15.36
CA CYS A 7 35.63 -0.94 -16.46
C CYS A 7 36.67 -1.51 -17.46
N PRO A 8 36.54 -2.74 -17.96
CA PRO A 8 37.46 -3.30 -18.94
C PRO A 8 37.35 -2.57 -20.28
N VAL A 9 38.48 -2.24 -20.87
CA VAL A 9 38.59 -1.48 -22.14
C VAL A 9 39.37 -2.25 -23.20
N ASP A 10 40.04 -3.34 -22.83
CA ASP A 10 40.91 -4.16 -23.62
C ASP A 10 40.18 -4.87 -24.78
N TRP A 11 40.97 -5.35 -25.74
CA TRP A 11 40.49 -6.16 -26.87
C TRP A 11 39.96 -7.52 -26.41
N ASN A 12 38.80 -7.90 -26.87
CA ASN A 12 38.20 -9.20 -26.63
C ASN A 12 38.39 -10.10 -27.86
N GLU A 13 39.31 -11.02 -27.75
CA GLU A 13 39.67 -11.95 -28.85
C GLU A 13 38.48 -12.81 -29.34
N LYS A 14 37.58 -13.16 -28.43
CA LYS A 14 36.41 -14.00 -28.74
C LYS A 14 35.38 -13.25 -29.58
N GLU A 15 35.15 -12.00 -29.23
CA GLU A 15 34.11 -11.16 -29.82
C GLU A 15 34.64 -10.29 -30.95
N GLN A 16 35.98 -10.25 -31.14
CA GLN A 16 36.67 -9.44 -32.15
C GLN A 16 36.29 -7.96 -32.05
N ARG A 17 36.17 -7.45 -30.79
CA ARG A 17 35.83 -6.08 -30.43
C ARG A 17 36.48 -5.66 -29.11
N TYR A 18 36.49 -4.40 -28.84
CA TYR A 18 36.90 -3.90 -27.51
C TYR A 18 35.82 -4.13 -26.46
N ASN A 19 36.21 -4.43 -25.23
CA ASN A 19 35.26 -4.65 -24.13
C ASN A 19 34.38 -3.43 -23.85
N TRP A 20 34.88 -2.21 -24.02
CA TRP A 20 34.08 -1.01 -23.87
C TRP A 20 32.95 -0.90 -24.93
N GLU A 21 33.19 -1.37 -26.16
CA GLU A 21 32.13 -1.41 -27.19
C GLU A 21 31.02 -2.40 -26.81
N LEU A 22 31.41 -3.57 -26.27
CA LEU A 22 30.46 -4.58 -25.79
C LEU A 22 29.62 -4.04 -24.63
N ILE A 23 30.18 -3.19 -23.75
CA ILE A 23 29.49 -2.68 -22.56
C ILE A 23 28.55 -1.52 -22.91
N PHE A 24 28.99 -0.59 -23.73
CA PHE A 24 28.28 0.67 -23.98
C PHE A 24 27.54 0.71 -25.33
N CYS A 25 27.94 -0.08 -26.32
CA CYS A 25 27.41 0.00 -27.67
C CYS A 25 26.64 -1.25 -28.13
N GLU A 26 26.73 -2.37 -27.42
CA GLU A 26 26.08 -3.61 -27.85
C GLU A 26 25.08 -4.14 -26.81
N MET A 27 23.82 -4.27 -27.23
CA MET A 27 22.80 -4.89 -26.39
C MET A 27 22.99 -6.42 -26.33
N TYR A 28 22.63 -7.00 -25.20
CA TYR A 28 22.73 -8.44 -24.93
C TYR A 28 24.16 -8.99 -24.94
N ALA A 29 25.16 -8.16 -24.78
CA ALA A 29 26.56 -8.58 -24.68
C ALA A 29 26.90 -9.27 -23.33
N GLY A 30 26.06 -9.10 -22.30
CA GLY A 30 26.29 -9.67 -20.95
C GLY A 30 26.29 -11.20 -20.86
N GLY A 31 25.62 -11.91 -21.78
CA GLY A 31 25.62 -13.39 -21.83
C GLY A 31 26.97 -14.03 -22.19
N LYS A 32 27.99 -13.21 -22.44
CA LYS A 32 29.36 -13.63 -22.75
C LYS A 32 30.25 -13.80 -21.52
N TYR A 33 29.74 -13.50 -20.33
CA TYR A 33 30.42 -13.73 -19.07
C TYR A 33 30.02 -15.13 -18.53
N LYS A 34 31.03 -16.01 -18.37
CA LYS A 34 30.82 -17.34 -17.81
C LYS A 34 30.72 -17.27 -16.27
N ASN A 35 29.55 -16.88 -15.76
CA ASN A 35 29.29 -16.73 -14.33
C ASN A 35 29.46 -18.02 -13.52
N ASN A 36 29.36 -19.18 -14.16
CA ASN A 36 29.45 -20.47 -13.48
C ASN A 36 30.89 -21.04 -13.43
N GLU A 37 31.86 -20.43 -14.11
CA GLU A 37 33.25 -20.89 -14.19
C GLU A 37 34.23 -20.05 -13.31
N GLY A 38 33.75 -19.16 -12.49
CA GLY A 38 34.40 -18.80 -11.23
C GLY A 38 35.53 -17.80 -11.20
N GLU A 39 35.85 -16.98 -12.22
CA GLU A 39 37.05 -16.17 -12.08
C GLU A 39 36.88 -14.69 -11.80
N ASN A 40 35.82 -14.00 -12.24
CA ASN A 40 35.74 -12.53 -12.03
C ASN A 40 34.35 -11.95 -11.79
N TYR A 41 33.26 -12.67 -12.07
CA TYR A 41 31.87 -12.20 -11.91
C TYR A 41 30.95 -13.35 -11.46
N GLU A 42 31.26 -13.93 -10.30
CA GLU A 42 30.52 -15.10 -9.78
C GLU A 42 29.04 -14.77 -9.55
N TYR A 43 28.77 -13.54 -9.09
CA TYR A 43 27.41 -13.07 -8.83
C TYR A 43 27.19 -11.73 -9.53
N SER A 44 26.44 -11.72 -10.61
CA SER A 44 26.16 -10.50 -11.36
C SER A 44 24.68 -10.15 -11.36
N LEU A 45 24.37 -8.90 -11.06
CA LEU A 45 23.03 -8.32 -11.27
C LEU A 45 22.70 -8.24 -12.76
N GLY A 46 23.69 -7.95 -13.60
CA GLY A 46 23.59 -7.75 -15.03
C GLY A 46 23.76 -9.05 -15.82
N LEU A 47 22.68 -9.79 -16.08
CA LEU A 47 22.73 -11.02 -16.90
C LEU A 47 22.72 -10.72 -18.40
N ASN A 48 22.07 -9.65 -18.84
CA ASN A 48 21.77 -9.41 -20.26
C ASN A 48 22.63 -8.32 -20.92
N GLY A 49 23.46 -7.59 -20.16
CA GLY A 49 24.28 -6.50 -20.72
C GLY A 49 23.46 -5.39 -21.38
N LEU A 50 22.32 -5.02 -20.77
CA LEU A 50 21.42 -4.02 -21.33
C LEU A 50 21.57 -2.65 -20.67
N GLY A 51 21.84 -2.58 -19.36
CA GLY A 51 21.69 -1.35 -18.59
C GLY A 51 22.58 -0.21 -19.09
N ALA A 52 23.90 -0.40 -19.14
CA ALA A 52 24.84 0.63 -19.57
C ALA A 52 24.61 1.04 -21.03
N CYS A 53 24.38 0.07 -21.92
CA CYS A 53 24.13 0.30 -23.33
C CYS A 53 22.82 1.07 -23.56
N ALA A 54 21.70 0.65 -22.93
CA ALA A 54 20.43 1.34 -23.05
C ALA A 54 20.48 2.77 -22.51
N THR A 55 21.16 2.97 -21.36
CA THR A 55 21.34 4.31 -20.79
C THR A 55 22.16 5.20 -21.73
N GLN A 56 23.21 4.65 -22.36
CA GLN A 56 24.03 5.39 -23.31
C GLN A 56 23.23 5.84 -24.53
N TYR A 57 22.45 4.94 -25.15
CA TYR A 57 21.60 5.29 -26.32
C TYR A 57 20.46 6.24 -25.99
N ALA A 58 19.97 6.24 -24.76
CA ALA A 58 18.89 7.10 -24.30
C ALA A 58 19.39 8.42 -23.66
N SER A 59 20.67 8.77 -23.87
CA SER A 59 21.29 9.97 -23.28
C SER A 59 21.63 11.02 -24.34
N GLU A 60 21.34 12.29 -24.05
CA GLU A 60 21.85 13.44 -24.79
C GLU A 60 23.37 13.41 -24.83
N TYR A 61 23.98 13.09 -23.69
CA TYR A 61 25.41 12.79 -23.61
C TYR A 61 25.70 11.76 -22.52
N MET A 62 26.78 11.00 -22.73
CA MET A 62 27.42 10.18 -21.70
C MET A 62 28.94 10.33 -21.83
N ASP A 63 29.59 10.74 -20.74
CA ASP A 63 31.03 10.83 -20.62
C ASP A 63 31.49 9.78 -19.60
N VAL A 64 32.41 8.90 -20.02
CA VAL A 64 32.97 7.83 -19.20
C VAL A 64 34.46 8.06 -18.98
N THR A 65 34.87 8.05 -17.72
CA THR A 65 36.29 8.07 -17.36
C THR A 65 36.66 6.82 -16.58
N ILE A 66 37.68 6.12 -17.00
CA ILE A 66 38.09 4.86 -16.39
C ILE A 66 39.55 4.95 -15.99
N TRP A 67 39.87 4.63 -14.75
CA TRP A 67 41.25 4.48 -14.27
C TRP A 67 41.54 2.99 -14.07
N ARG A 68 42.49 2.49 -14.85
CA ARG A 68 42.87 1.08 -14.85
C ARG A 68 44.30 0.90 -15.35
N ASP A 69 45.06 0.03 -14.71
CA ASP A 69 46.38 -0.43 -15.14
C ASP A 69 47.37 0.73 -15.36
N GLY A 70 47.31 1.79 -14.52
CA GLY A 70 48.16 2.97 -14.60
C GLY A 70 47.82 3.92 -15.74
N LYS A 71 46.65 3.80 -16.32
CA LYS A 71 46.15 4.67 -17.38
C LYS A 71 44.80 5.26 -17.02
N LYS A 72 44.50 6.45 -17.55
CA LYS A 72 43.19 7.06 -17.61
C LYS A 72 42.68 6.90 -19.02
N TYR A 73 41.49 6.28 -19.15
CA TYR A 73 40.77 6.18 -20.42
C TYR A 73 39.55 7.08 -20.38
N THR A 74 39.22 7.69 -21.54
CA THR A 74 38.03 8.55 -21.70
C THR A 74 37.24 8.12 -22.94
N LEU A 75 35.94 8.13 -22.81
CA LEU A 75 34.94 7.88 -23.87
C LEU A 75 33.87 8.97 -23.80
N HIS A 76 33.49 9.43 -24.95
CA HIS A 76 32.43 10.42 -25.11
C HIS A 76 31.34 9.90 -26.05
N PHE A 77 30.09 9.98 -25.61
CA PHE A 77 28.91 9.64 -26.40
C PHE A 77 28.00 10.85 -26.48
N ARG A 78 27.38 11.04 -27.63
CA ARG A 78 26.38 12.09 -27.91
C ARG A 78 25.24 11.48 -28.72
N HIS A 79 24.01 11.53 -28.20
CA HIS A 79 22.82 10.96 -28.83
C HIS A 79 23.04 9.52 -29.37
N GLY A 80 23.67 8.68 -28.57
CA GLY A 80 23.96 7.29 -28.94
C GLY A 80 25.24 7.06 -29.75
N GLU A 81 25.87 8.08 -30.28
CA GLU A 81 27.05 7.96 -31.16
C GLU A 81 28.36 8.19 -30.39
N VAL A 82 29.38 7.42 -30.73
CA VAL A 82 30.73 7.57 -30.17
C VAL A 82 31.40 8.80 -30.78
N VAL A 83 31.96 9.68 -29.97
CA VAL A 83 32.70 10.86 -30.42
C VAL A 83 34.18 10.69 -30.06
N GLY A 84 35.03 10.67 -31.04
CA GLY A 84 36.50 10.63 -30.88
C GLY A 84 37.09 9.24 -30.55
N GLY A 85 36.28 8.25 -30.21
CA GLY A 85 36.73 6.91 -29.82
C GLY A 85 37.33 6.83 -28.41
N LEU A 86 38.07 5.77 -28.12
CA LEU A 86 38.74 5.57 -26.83
C LEU A 86 40.07 6.34 -26.78
N GLU A 87 40.13 7.34 -25.92
CA GLU A 87 41.39 8.07 -25.64
C GLU A 87 42.07 7.49 -24.41
N SER A 88 43.40 7.57 -24.33
CA SER A 88 44.14 7.11 -23.16
C SER A 88 45.31 8.05 -22.82
N ALA A 89 45.54 8.24 -21.51
CA ALA A 89 46.65 8.98 -20.97
C ALA A 89 47.28 8.25 -19.76
N PRO A 90 48.58 8.43 -19.49
CA PRO A 90 49.19 7.90 -18.27
C PRO A 90 48.47 8.43 -17.01
N ALA A 91 48.36 7.60 -15.99
CA ALA A 91 47.77 7.95 -14.70
C ALA A 91 48.51 7.26 -13.55
N ASP A 92 48.22 7.67 -12.32
CA ASP A 92 48.76 7.01 -11.13
C ASP A 92 48.25 5.54 -11.10
N ARG A 93 49.18 4.61 -10.97
CA ARG A 93 48.86 3.16 -10.87
C ARG A 93 47.99 2.78 -9.69
N LYS A 94 47.96 3.59 -8.64
CA LYS A 94 47.13 3.37 -7.46
C LYS A 94 45.67 3.83 -7.68
N LYS A 95 45.42 4.67 -8.68
CA LYS A 95 44.08 5.15 -8.99
C LYS A 95 43.35 4.14 -9.87
N THR A 96 42.25 3.61 -9.36
CA THR A 96 41.37 2.72 -10.08
C THR A 96 39.91 3.17 -9.90
N GLY A 97 39.03 2.75 -10.80
CA GLY A 97 37.61 3.03 -10.72
C GLY A 97 37.01 3.51 -12.05
N THR A 98 35.73 3.80 -12.01
CA THR A 98 34.97 4.33 -13.16
C THR A 98 34.09 5.48 -12.73
N THR A 99 34.09 6.55 -13.54
CA THR A 99 33.16 7.67 -13.40
C THR A 99 32.32 7.76 -14.67
N ILE A 100 31.00 7.77 -14.52
CA ILE A 100 30.04 7.94 -15.62
C ILE A 100 29.22 9.19 -15.33
N ARG A 101 29.23 10.14 -16.27
CA ARG A 101 28.39 11.32 -16.26
C ARG A 101 27.47 11.29 -17.46
N TRP A 102 26.17 11.46 -17.24
CA TRP A 102 25.18 11.34 -18.30
C TRP A 102 23.98 12.25 -18.05
N ARG A 103 23.26 12.55 -19.12
CA ARG A 103 21.99 13.26 -19.07
C ARG A 103 20.98 12.53 -19.95
N PRO A 104 19.75 12.22 -19.46
CA PRO A 104 18.71 11.65 -20.29
C PRO A 104 18.35 12.59 -21.45
N ASP A 105 17.96 12.01 -22.58
CA ASP A 105 17.61 12.76 -23.79
C ASP A 105 16.10 13.04 -23.83
N LEU A 106 15.72 14.31 -24.00
CA LEU A 106 14.33 14.74 -24.17
C LEU A 106 13.71 14.28 -25.51
N GLU A 107 14.52 13.87 -26.49
CA GLU A 107 14.03 13.25 -27.71
C GLU A 107 13.59 11.80 -27.46
N VAL A 108 14.08 11.15 -26.40
CA VAL A 108 13.74 9.78 -26.02
C VAL A 108 12.69 9.77 -24.91
N PHE A 109 12.79 10.67 -23.93
CA PHE A 109 11.92 10.73 -22.76
C PHE A 109 11.04 11.97 -22.80
N THR A 110 9.80 11.83 -22.37
CA THR A 110 8.85 12.96 -22.24
C THR A 110 9.16 13.85 -21.04
N ASP A 111 9.87 13.30 -20.02
CA ASP A 111 10.31 13.98 -18.81
C ASP A 111 11.64 13.39 -18.37
N ILE A 112 12.58 14.24 -17.99
CA ILE A 112 13.92 13.86 -17.50
C ILE A 112 14.16 14.27 -16.04
N ASP A 113 13.17 14.86 -15.37
CA ASP A 113 13.24 15.23 -13.97
C ASP A 113 13.00 14.01 -13.08
N VAL A 114 14.07 13.24 -12.84
CA VAL A 114 14.00 12.07 -11.97
C VAL A 114 13.93 12.55 -10.52
N PRO A 115 12.87 12.20 -9.74
CA PRO A 115 12.76 12.56 -8.35
C PRO A 115 13.95 12.07 -7.51
N GLU A 116 14.47 12.92 -6.63
CA GLU A 116 15.60 12.59 -5.75
C GLU A 116 15.36 11.32 -4.92
N SER A 117 14.10 11.09 -4.51
CA SER A 117 13.69 9.89 -3.75
C SER A 117 14.04 8.58 -4.46
N TYR A 118 14.05 8.54 -5.80
CA TYR A 118 14.47 7.34 -6.53
C TYR A 118 15.93 6.99 -6.30
N PHE A 119 16.81 8.02 -6.28
CA PHE A 119 18.22 7.80 -5.99
C PHE A 119 18.44 7.41 -4.54
N GLN A 120 17.73 8.05 -3.61
CA GLN A 120 17.78 7.71 -2.19
C GLN A 120 17.37 6.25 -1.96
N ASP A 121 16.22 5.81 -2.51
CA ASP A 121 15.72 4.45 -2.38
C ASP A 121 16.68 3.41 -2.97
N VAL A 122 17.23 3.67 -4.17
CA VAL A 122 18.15 2.74 -4.83
C VAL A 122 19.45 2.62 -4.03
N LEU A 123 20.07 3.74 -3.63
CA LEU A 123 21.33 3.72 -2.90
C LEU A 123 21.17 3.11 -1.50
N HIS A 124 20.08 3.42 -0.81
CA HIS A 124 19.74 2.81 0.45
C HIS A 124 19.63 1.28 0.33
N ARG A 125 18.84 0.77 -0.62
CA ARG A 125 18.69 -0.67 -0.87
C ARG A 125 20.00 -1.34 -1.25
N GLN A 126 20.84 -0.66 -2.05
CA GLN A 126 22.16 -1.19 -2.40
C GLN A 126 23.09 -1.24 -1.18
N ALA A 127 23.02 -0.27 -0.27
CA ALA A 127 23.82 -0.29 0.96
C ALA A 127 23.42 -1.45 1.89
N VAL A 128 22.11 -1.74 2.01
CA VAL A 128 21.59 -2.84 2.82
C VAL A 128 22.18 -4.20 2.40
N VAL A 129 22.28 -4.47 1.10
CA VAL A 129 22.68 -5.79 0.58
C VAL A 129 24.16 -5.92 0.26
N ASN A 130 24.90 -4.81 0.24
CA ASN A 130 26.34 -4.80 0.02
C ASN A 130 27.08 -4.38 1.30
N ARG A 131 27.22 -5.35 2.19
CA ARG A 131 27.81 -5.19 3.54
C ARG A 131 29.10 -4.38 3.50
N GLY A 132 29.16 -3.29 4.29
CA GLY A 132 30.33 -2.44 4.47
C GLY A 132 30.66 -1.52 3.27
N VAL A 133 29.87 -1.54 2.20
CA VAL A 133 30.01 -0.62 1.08
C VAL A 133 29.26 0.67 1.36
N THR A 134 29.97 1.81 1.25
CA THR A 134 29.35 3.13 1.38
C THR A 134 28.84 3.61 0.04
N PHE A 135 27.57 3.91 -0.04
CA PHE A 135 26.92 4.57 -1.17
C PHE A 135 26.66 6.02 -0.82
N ARG A 136 27.26 6.95 -1.58
CA ARG A 136 27.19 8.39 -1.32
C ARG A 136 26.33 9.09 -2.35
N LEU A 137 25.25 9.72 -1.89
CA LEU A 137 24.43 10.62 -2.69
C LEU A 137 24.90 12.08 -2.45
N ARG A 138 25.19 12.79 -3.53
CA ARG A 138 25.51 14.21 -3.48
C ARG A 138 24.54 14.96 -4.37
N VAL A 139 23.72 15.81 -3.78
CA VAL A 139 22.73 16.63 -4.47
C VAL A 139 23.19 18.08 -4.49
N GLN A 140 23.26 18.69 -5.66
CA GLN A 140 23.65 20.09 -5.80
C GLN A 140 22.44 20.99 -5.52
N ARG A 141 22.60 21.88 -4.53
CA ARG A 141 21.61 22.90 -4.18
C ARG A 141 22.28 24.28 -4.11
N GLY A 142 21.88 25.16 -5.02
CA GLY A 142 22.36 26.57 -5.01
C GLY A 142 23.87 26.75 -5.00
N GLY A 143 24.63 25.86 -5.65
CA GLY A 143 26.11 25.94 -5.74
C GLY A 143 26.88 25.14 -4.68
N ALA A 144 26.21 24.60 -3.66
CA ALA A 144 26.78 23.67 -2.67
C ALA A 144 26.26 22.24 -2.90
N PHE A 145 27.00 21.25 -2.39
CA PHE A 145 26.55 19.85 -2.39
C PHE A 145 26.06 19.44 -1.00
N GLU A 146 24.84 18.98 -0.93
CA GLU A 146 24.30 18.23 0.20
C GLU A 146 24.69 16.76 0.03
N THR A 147 25.25 16.15 1.07
CA THR A 147 25.81 14.78 0.99
C THR A 147 25.12 13.87 1.99
N THR A 148 24.65 12.73 1.52
CA THR A 148 24.05 11.65 2.34
C THR A 148 24.81 10.35 2.07
N ASP A 149 25.28 9.69 3.13
CA ASP A 149 25.96 8.41 3.05
C ASP A 149 25.05 7.30 3.56
N TYR A 150 24.97 6.22 2.81
CA TYR A 150 24.28 4.97 3.16
C TYR A 150 25.31 3.86 3.33
N CYS A 151 25.39 3.28 4.52
CA CYS A 151 26.33 2.19 4.81
C CYS A 151 25.81 1.34 5.96
N TYR A 152 25.77 0.05 5.76
CA TYR A 152 25.45 -0.95 6.79
C TYR A 152 26.66 -1.87 6.99
N ALA A 153 27.35 -1.70 8.13
CA ALA A 153 28.60 -2.41 8.42
C ALA A 153 28.39 -3.93 8.48
N ASP A 154 27.27 -4.37 9.05
CA ASP A 154 26.85 -5.77 9.10
C ASP A 154 25.72 -6.09 8.11
N GLY A 155 25.52 -5.23 7.09
CA GLY A 155 24.57 -5.46 6.01
C GLY A 155 23.14 -5.60 6.49
N ILE A 156 22.45 -6.65 6.03
CA ILE A 156 21.05 -6.90 6.35
C ILE A 156 20.77 -7.07 7.86
N LEU A 157 21.75 -7.45 8.67
CA LEU A 157 21.56 -7.55 10.12
C LEU A 157 21.38 -6.18 10.76
N ASP A 158 22.20 -5.20 10.37
CA ASP A 158 22.07 -3.83 10.90
C ASP A 158 20.77 -3.19 10.43
N TYR A 159 20.35 -3.47 9.20
CA TYR A 159 19.08 -2.98 8.69
C TYR A 159 17.88 -3.59 9.44
N VAL A 160 17.90 -4.87 9.76
CA VAL A 160 16.86 -5.51 10.59
C VAL A 160 16.84 -4.91 12.00
N LYS A 161 18.00 -4.59 12.60
CA LYS A 161 18.07 -3.89 13.89
C LYS A 161 17.42 -2.49 13.82
N GLU A 162 17.69 -1.76 12.73
CA GLU A 162 17.11 -0.44 12.47
C GLU A 162 15.59 -0.52 12.33
N LEU A 163 15.06 -1.45 11.52
CA LEU A 163 13.63 -1.67 11.33
C LEU A 163 12.92 -2.05 12.63
N ALA A 164 13.54 -2.90 13.44
CA ALA A 164 12.98 -3.38 14.70
C ALA A 164 12.97 -2.31 15.80
N GLY A 165 13.97 -1.45 15.82
CA GLY A 165 14.14 -0.45 16.86
C GLY A 165 14.06 -1.04 18.27
N GLU A 166 13.36 -0.34 19.17
CA GLU A 166 13.15 -0.80 20.56
C GLU A 166 11.96 -1.77 20.71
N ASP A 167 11.17 -1.97 19.64
CA ASP A 167 9.95 -2.78 19.67
C ASP A 167 10.17 -4.28 19.35
N ALA A 168 11.43 -4.73 19.29
CA ALA A 168 11.77 -6.12 19.02
C ALA A 168 11.33 -7.06 20.16
N LEU A 169 10.58 -8.10 19.80
CA LEU A 169 10.24 -9.21 20.73
C LEU A 169 11.40 -10.19 20.87
N THR A 170 12.25 -10.27 19.86
CA THR A 170 13.39 -11.19 19.80
C THR A 170 14.64 -10.45 19.34
N VAL A 171 15.81 -10.98 19.67
CA VAL A 171 17.07 -10.42 19.20
C VAL A 171 17.20 -10.63 17.70
N PRO A 172 17.54 -9.59 16.91
CA PRO A 172 17.83 -9.75 15.50
C PRO A 172 18.91 -10.79 15.24
N THR A 173 18.57 -11.80 14.49
CA THR A 173 19.41 -12.98 14.25
C THR A 173 19.80 -13.06 12.77
N PHE A 174 21.09 -13.32 12.51
CA PHE A 174 21.62 -13.53 11.17
C PHE A 174 21.94 -15.00 10.94
N ILE A 175 21.54 -15.52 9.78
CA ILE A 175 21.82 -16.88 9.34
C ILE A 175 22.31 -16.89 7.89
N GLU A 176 23.26 -17.74 7.58
CA GLU A 176 23.73 -17.90 6.21
C GLU A 176 24.10 -19.37 5.86
N THR A 177 24.03 -19.71 4.60
CA THR A 177 24.47 -21.01 4.06
C THR A 177 24.83 -20.88 2.59
N GLU A 178 25.58 -21.88 2.13
CA GLU A 178 25.87 -22.08 0.70
C GLU A 178 25.41 -23.48 0.28
N ARG A 179 24.79 -23.58 -0.88
CA ARG A 179 24.28 -24.83 -1.45
C ARG A 179 24.63 -24.95 -2.93
N ARG A 180 24.71 -26.18 -3.41
CA ARG A 180 24.82 -26.49 -4.84
C ARG A 180 23.71 -27.43 -5.23
N GLY A 181 23.14 -27.23 -6.41
CA GLY A 181 22.06 -28.04 -6.95
C GLY A 181 21.57 -27.52 -8.30
N ARG A 182 20.46 -28.05 -8.75
CA ARG A 182 19.87 -27.73 -10.06
C ARG A 182 18.36 -27.62 -9.99
N ASP A 183 17.76 -26.83 -10.87
CA ASP A 183 16.31 -26.67 -10.92
C ASP A 183 15.59 -27.92 -11.46
N ARG A 184 16.25 -28.67 -12.36
CA ARG A 184 15.76 -29.93 -12.94
C ARG A 184 16.95 -30.82 -13.33
N ALA A 185 16.72 -32.12 -13.49
CA ALA A 185 17.75 -33.09 -13.80
C ALA A 185 18.53 -32.81 -15.11
N ASP A 186 17.87 -32.17 -16.09
CA ASP A 186 18.42 -31.78 -17.39
C ASP A 186 19.17 -30.44 -17.40
N LYS A 187 19.22 -29.73 -16.27
CA LYS A 187 19.86 -28.42 -16.14
C LYS A 187 21.21 -28.54 -15.42
N PRO A 188 22.14 -27.60 -15.70
CA PRO A 188 23.42 -27.57 -15.01
C PRO A 188 23.24 -27.29 -13.51
N GLU A 189 24.15 -27.83 -12.72
CA GLU A 189 24.27 -27.46 -11.32
C GLU A 189 24.79 -26.02 -11.17
N TYR A 190 24.31 -25.34 -10.15
CA TYR A 190 24.78 -24.01 -9.80
C TYR A 190 24.84 -23.81 -8.29
N LYS A 191 25.61 -22.80 -7.93
CA LYS A 191 25.82 -22.39 -6.54
C LYS A 191 24.81 -21.34 -6.15
N VAL A 192 24.29 -21.46 -4.93
CA VAL A 192 23.48 -20.41 -4.28
C VAL A 192 24.04 -20.12 -2.89
N LYS A 193 24.25 -18.83 -2.60
CA LYS A 193 24.53 -18.34 -1.26
C LYS A 193 23.25 -17.68 -0.73
N ILE A 194 22.80 -18.10 0.45
CA ILE A 194 21.58 -17.64 1.10
C ILE A 194 21.96 -17.00 2.41
N SER A 195 21.61 -15.73 2.58
CA SER A 195 21.73 -15.00 3.83
C SER A 195 20.38 -14.45 4.24
N ALA A 196 20.06 -14.47 5.51
CA ALA A 196 18.85 -13.86 6.05
C ALA A 196 19.12 -13.26 7.42
N ALA A 197 18.49 -12.13 7.69
CA ALA A 197 18.40 -11.56 9.03
C ALA A 197 16.93 -11.43 9.38
N PHE A 198 16.56 -11.80 10.61
CA PHE A 198 15.18 -11.75 11.06
C PHE A 198 15.06 -11.45 12.54
N CYS A 199 13.95 -10.89 12.93
CA CYS A 199 13.44 -10.82 14.29
C CYS A 199 11.91 -10.73 14.27
N PHE A 200 11.29 -10.76 15.43
CA PHE A 200 9.85 -10.60 15.57
C PHE A 200 9.53 -9.35 16.37
N SER A 201 8.44 -8.69 16.04
CA SER A 201 7.94 -7.48 16.71
C SER A 201 6.42 -7.52 16.79
N ASN A 202 5.84 -6.85 17.79
CA ASN A 202 4.40 -6.71 17.91
C ASN A 202 3.85 -5.42 17.29
N ARG A 203 4.72 -4.55 16.78
CA ARG A 203 4.34 -3.24 16.22
C ARG A 203 4.78 -3.04 14.79
N VAL A 204 5.90 -3.64 14.41
CA VAL A 204 6.49 -3.49 13.08
C VAL A 204 6.55 -4.84 12.40
N ASN A 205 6.20 -4.87 11.15
CA ASN A 205 6.41 -6.00 10.26
C ASN A 205 6.93 -5.50 8.93
N ASP A 206 7.99 -6.13 8.45
CA ASP A 206 8.55 -5.83 7.14
C ASP A 206 9.28 -7.07 6.60
N ILE A 207 9.03 -7.40 5.34
CA ILE A 207 9.65 -8.54 4.70
C ILE A 207 10.18 -8.12 3.33
N GLU A 208 11.50 -8.13 3.22
CA GLU A 208 12.19 -7.79 1.98
C GLU A 208 13.01 -8.96 1.44
N TYR A 209 12.94 -9.15 0.14
CA TYR A 209 13.69 -10.18 -0.57
C TYR A 209 14.63 -9.54 -1.57
N TYR A 210 15.90 -9.95 -1.53
CA TYR A 210 16.93 -9.52 -2.48
C TYR A 210 17.59 -10.72 -3.15
N HIS A 211 17.92 -10.56 -4.41
CA HIS A 211 18.67 -11.57 -5.18
C HIS A 211 19.66 -10.91 -6.14
N ASN A 212 20.93 -11.30 -6.05
CA ASN A 212 22.03 -10.68 -6.79
C ASN A 212 21.98 -9.14 -6.70
N SER A 213 21.80 -8.60 -5.50
CA SER A 213 21.63 -7.17 -5.16
C SER A 213 20.38 -6.49 -5.74
N SER A 214 19.46 -7.25 -6.36
CA SER A 214 18.18 -6.74 -6.86
C SER A 214 17.09 -6.93 -5.82
N TRP A 215 16.32 -5.87 -5.53
CA TRP A 215 15.13 -5.99 -4.71
C TRP A 215 14.01 -6.72 -5.49
N LEU A 216 13.47 -7.76 -4.89
CA LEU A 216 12.39 -8.56 -5.45
C LEU A 216 11.04 -8.06 -4.93
N GLU A 217 10.48 -7.05 -5.55
CA GLU A 217 9.19 -6.45 -5.16
C GLU A 217 8.05 -7.49 -5.09
N TYR A 218 8.09 -8.50 -5.95
CA TYR A 218 7.08 -9.57 -6.03
C TYR A 218 7.58 -10.91 -5.47
N GLY A 219 8.75 -10.91 -4.83
CA GLY A 219 9.32 -12.07 -4.13
C GLY A 219 9.65 -13.26 -5.04
N GLY A 220 8.67 -14.10 -5.32
CA GLY A 220 8.88 -15.33 -6.11
C GLY A 220 9.36 -16.52 -5.28
N ALA A 221 10.46 -17.14 -5.66
CA ALA A 221 11.02 -18.32 -4.97
C ALA A 221 11.35 -18.04 -3.48
N PRO A 222 12.02 -16.94 -3.10
CA PRO A 222 12.29 -16.61 -1.70
C PRO A 222 11.02 -16.40 -0.86
N GLU A 223 10.02 -15.74 -1.41
CA GLU A 223 8.74 -15.54 -0.73
C GLU A 223 8.02 -16.87 -0.45
N LYS A 224 7.97 -17.77 -1.46
CA LYS A 224 7.36 -19.09 -1.30
C LYS A 224 8.09 -19.92 -0.24
N ALA A 225 9.42 -19.86 -0.23
CA ALA A 225 10.24 -20.54 0.75
C ALA A 225 9.98 -20.01 2.17
N THR A 226 9.95 -18.70 2.34
CA THR A 226 9.65 -18.05 3.62
C THR A 226 8.27 -18.44 4.14
N LYS A 227 7.23 -18.30 3.29
CA LYS A 227 5.86 -18.70 3.65
C LYS A 227 5.77 -20.13 4.14
N SER A 228 6.42 -21.06 3.43
CA SER A 228 6.40 -22.48 3.79
C SER A 228 7.17 -22.77 5.07
N ALA A 229 8.42 -22.30 5.16
CA ALA A 229 9.32 -22.64 6.27
C ALA A 229 8.88 -22.02 7.59
N PHE A 230 8.62 -20.71 7.63
CA PHE A 230 8.24 -20.02 8.85
C PHE A 230 6.90 -20.51 9.40
N THR A 231 5.90 -20.67 8.51
CA THR A 231 4.60 -21.20 8.95
C THR A 231 4.73 -22.61 9.52
N SER A 232 5.45 -23.51 8.82
CA SER A 232 5.56 -24.89 9.27
C SER A 232 6.37 -25.05 10.57
N ALA A 233 7.46 -24.30 10.73
CA ALA A 233 8.30 -24.37 11.93
C ALA A 233 7.55 -23.83 13.15
N ILE A 234 6.86 -22.69 13.03
CA ILE A 234 6.10 -22.10 14.14
C ILE A 234 4.87 -22.96 14.47
N ASP A 235 4.14 -23.48 13.45
CA ASP A 235 3.02 -24.41 13.67
C ASP A 235 3.45 -25.66 14.43
N ALA A 236 4.61 -26.25 14.05
CA ALA A 236 5.18 -27.40 14.75
C ALA A 236 5.51 -27.08 16.20
N TYR A 237 6.12 -25.92 16.47
CA TYR A 237 6.43 -25.48 17.81
C TYR A 237 5.18 -25.28 18.68
N ILE A 238 4.14 -24.59 18.14
CA ILE A 238 2.85 -24.39 18.84
C ILE A 238 2.21 -25.73 19.19
N LYS A 239 2.24 -26.71 18.28
CA LYS A 239 1.72 -28.07 18.51
C LYS A 239 2.50 -28.80 19.59
N GLN A 240 3.83 -28.74 19.55
CA GLN A 240 4.70 -29.35 20.55
C GLN A 240 4.44 -28.79 21.94
N GLN A 241 4.19 -27.47 22.06
CA GLN A 241 3.86 -26.82 23.32
C GLN A 241 2.39 -26.99 23.75
N GLY A 242 1.54 -27.65 22.93
CA GLY A 242 0.14 -27.90 23.24
C GLY A 242 -0.73 -26.62 23.39
N LYS A 243 -0.38 -25.54 22.70
CA LYS A 243 -1.01 -24.21 22.88
C LYS A 243 -2.22 -23.94 22.00
N TYR A 244 -2.53 -24.83 21.06
CA TYR A 244 -3.79 -24.77 20.33
C TYR A 244 -4.98 -25.15 21.24
N GLN A 245 -6.07 -24.41 21.11
CA GLN A 245 -7.33 -24.76 21.79
C GLN A 245 -8.02 -25.94 21.08
N LYS A 246 -8.94 -26.60 21.76
CA LYS A 246 -9.69 -27.71 21.19
C LYS A 246 -10.46 -27.25 19.94
N SER A 247 -10.25 -27.92 18.81
CA SER A 247 -10.83 -27.59 17.50
C SER A 247 -10.35 -26.27 16.88
N GLU A 248 -9.25 -25.69 17.39
CA GLU A 248 -8.64 -24.51 16.81
C GLU A 248 -7.91 -24.87 15.50
N SER A 249 -8.11 -24.07 14.43
CA SER A 249 -7.37 -24.22 13.16
C SER A 249 -5.88 -23.92 13.37
N LYS A 250 -5.02 -24.44 12.49
CA LYS A 250 -3.61 -24.08 12.47
C LYS A 250 -3.40 -22.62 12.02
N ILE A 251 -2.25 -22.08 12.32
CA ILE A 251 -1.82 -20.75 11.86
C ILE A 251 -1.71 -20.69 10.33
N SER A 252 -1.81 -19.50 9.80
CA SER A 252 -1.50 -19.14 8.41
C SER A 252 -0.25 -18.28 8.34
N PHE A 253 0.32 -18.08 7.15
CA PHE A 253 1.45 -17.16 7.00
C PHE A 253 1.11 -15.71 7.38
N GLN A 254 -0.14 -15.28 7.17
CA GLN A 254 -0.57 -13.94 7.58
C GLN A 254 -0.36 -13.69 9.07
N ASP A 255 -0.60 -14.69 9.92
CA ASP A 255 -0.43 -14.58 11.37
C ASP A 255 1.03 -14.41 11.77
N VAL A 256 1.95 -15.01 10.99
CA VAL A 256 3.40 -14.87 11.14
C VAL A 256 3.87 -13.54 10.57
N GLN A 257 3.43 -13.20 9.38
CA GLN A 257 3.80 -11.97 8.67
C GLN A 257 3.50 -10.72 9.49
N ASP A 258 2.39 -10.71 10.23
CA ASP A 258 1.95 -9.56 11.03
C ASP A 258 2.91 -9.22 12.20
N CYS A 259 3.90 -10.08 12.48
CA CYS A 259 4.92 -9.81 13.50
C CYS A 259 6.36 -10.13 13.04
N LEU A 260 6.58 -10.45 11.76
CA LEU A 260 7.89 -10.82 11.25
C LEU A 260 8.59 -9.64 10.59
N ILE A 261 9.83 -9.39 10.99
CA ILE A 261 10.79 -8.57 10.26
C ILE A 261 11.81 -9.52 9.66
N LEU A 262 11.94 -9.54 8.34
CA LEU A 262 12.84 -10.44 7.62
C LEU A 262 13.44 -9.75 6.41
N VAL A 263 14.75 -9.79 6.30
CA VAL A 263 15.45 -9.39 5.08
C VAL A 263 16.29 -10.57 4.60
N THR A 264 16.06 -11.00 3.36
CA THR A 264 16.86 -12.06 2.74
C THR A 264 17.73 -11.50 1.64
N ASN A 265 18.96 -11.97 1.54
CA ASN A 265 19.88 -11.60 0.47
C ASN A 265 20.50 -12.89 -0.11
N CYS A 266 20.09 -13.24 -1.32
CA CYS A 266 20.53 -14.44 -2.00
C CYS A 266 21.40 -14.09 -3.20
N PHE A 267 22.42 -14.91 -3.43
CA PHE A 267 23.25 -14.83 -4.62
C PHE A 267 23.28 -16.18 -5.33
N SER A 268 23.11 -16.18 -6.63
CA SER A 268 23.28 -17.40 -7.43
C SER A 268 23.99 -17.13 -8.73
N THR A 269 24.72 -18.14 -9.23
CA THR A 269 25.43 -18.07 -10.51
C THR A 269 24.50 -18.26 -11.71
N ILE A 270 23.32 -18.87 -11.50
CA ILE A 270 22.25 -18.98 -12.50
C ILE A 270 20.95 -18.47 -11.89
N THR A 271 20.34 -17.47 -12.54
CA THR A 271 19.09 -16.86 -12.10
C THR A 271 18.06 -16.90 -13.21
N SER A 272 16.84 -17.30 -12.87
CA SER A 272 15.67 -17.23 -13.74
C SER A 272 14.72 -16.16 -13.21
N TYR A 273 14.76 -14.96 -13.77
CA TYR A 273 13.80 -13.91 -13.47
C TYR A 273 12.49 -14.17 -14.20
N GLU A 274 11.37 -13.79 -13.56
CA GLU A 274 10.05 -13.91 -14.17
C GLU A 274 9.90 -12.99 -15.39
N ASN A 275 10.53 -11.82 -15.34
CA ASN A 275 10.55 -10.84 -16.42
C ASN A 275 11.80 -9.95 -16.36
N GLN A 276 11.96 -9.06 -17.35
CA GLN A 276 13.12 -8.16 -17.46
C GLN A 276 13.22 -7.13 -16.32
N THR A 277 12.14 -6.84 -15.62
CA THR A 277 12.16 -5.90 -14.48
C THR A 277 12.85 -6.47 -13.24
N LYS A 278 13.17 -7.77 -13.23
CA LYS A 278 13.92 -8.49 -12.18
C LYS A 278 13.26 -8.43 -10.79
N LYS A 279 11.95 -8.27 -10.72
CA LYS A 279 11.18 -8.11 -9.48
C LYS A 279 10.76 -9.44 -8.83
N ALA A 280 10.93 -10.56 -9.49
CA ALA A 280 10.69 -11.91 -8.97
C ALA A 280 11.61 -12.93 -9.63
N ILE A 281 11.99 -13.98 -8.89
CA ILE A 281 12.74 -15.13 -9.42
C ILE A 281 11.93 -16.43 -9.32
N THR A 282 12.15 -17.35 -10.24
CA THR A 282 11.37 -18.59 -10.40
C THR A 282 12.17 -19.87 -10.17
N ASN A 283 13.44 -19.77 -9.80
CA ASN A 283 14.33 -20.90 -9.58
C ASN A 283 13.79 -21.88 -8.52
N LYS A 284 13.50 -23.10 -8.93
CA LYS A 284 12.97 -24.15 -8.07
C LYS A 284 13.97 -24.59 -7.01
N PHE A 285 15.23 -24.80 -7.41
CA PHE A 285 16.30 -25.17 -6.48
C PHE A 285 16.51 -24.11 -5.38
N ILE A 286 16.46 -22.82 -5.71
CA ILE A 286 16.57 -21.75 -4.72
C ILE A 286 15.43 -21.83 -3.71
N GLN A 287 14.19 -22.03 -4.20
CA GLN A 287 13.03 -22.19 -3.31
C GLN A 287 13.19 -23.38 -2.36
N GLU A 288 13.60 -24.53 -2.86
CA GLU A 288 13.80 -25.75 -2.07
C GLU A 288 14.92 -25.58 -1.04
N ALA A 289 16.09 -25.08 -1.48
CA ALA A 289 17.26 -24.85 -0.62
C ALA A 289 16.94 -23.85 0.50
N MET A 290 16.25 -22.74 0.20
CA MET A 290 15.83 -21.76 1.20
C MET A 290 14.80 -22.34 2.17
N THR A 291 13.83 -23.13 1.68
CA THR A 291 12.80 -23.75 2.53
C THR A 291 13.42 -24.69 3.56
N GLU A 292 14.32 -25.58 3.10
CA GLU A 292 15.03 -26.50 3.98
C GLU A 292 15.92 -25.78 4.98
N PHE A 293 16.68 -24.81 4.50
CA PHE A 293 17.58 -24.03 5.35
C PHE A 293 16.83 -23.26 6.42
N PHE A 294 15.80 -22.51 6.08
CA PHE A 294 15.01 -21.74 7.05
C PHE A 294 14.32 -22.64 8.08
N ARG A 295 13.77 -23.77 7.63
CA ARG A 295 13.14 -24.73 8.53
C ARG A 295 14.15 -25.24 9.57
N ALA A 296 15.30 -25.71 9.11
CA ALA A 296 16.35 -26.24 9.99
C ALA A 296 16.86 -25.16 10.97
N GLN A 297 17.10 -23.95 10.50
CA GLN A 297 17.58 -22.85 11.34
C GLN A 297 16.54 -22.38 12.36
N LEU A 298 15.26 -22.35 11.99
CA LEU A 298 14.19 -22.01 12.93
C LEU A 298 13.98 -23.09 13.99
N GLU A 299 14.11 -24.36 13.64
CA GLU A 299 14.07 -25.47 14.62
C GLU A 299 15.20 -25.34 15.63
N ILE A 300 16.44 -25.08 15.18
CA ILE A 300 17.58 -24.82 16.06
C ILE A 300 17.32 -23.59 16.93
N TYR A 301 16.89 -22.49 16.33
CA TYR A 301 16.61 -21.24 17.04
C TYR A 301 15.58 -21.43 18.15
N PHE A 302 14.50 -22.16 17.91
CA PHE A 302 13.46 -22.40 18.92
C PHE A 302 13.93 -23.29 20.07
N ILE A 303 14.93 -24.14 19.84
CA ILE A 303 15.56 -24.95 20.90
C ILE A 303 16.53 -24.11 21.73
N GLU A 304 17.38 -23.33 21.07
CA GLU A 304 18.44 -22.55 21.74
C GLU A 304 17.87 -21.31 22.44
N HIS A 305 16.82 -20.69 21.90
CA HIS A 305 16.23 -19.44 22.38
C HIS A 305 14.77 -19.63 22.86
N LYS A 306 14.56 -20.59 23.74
CA LYS A 306 13.20 -20.99 24.19
C LYS A 306 12.33 -19.81 24.65
N ALA A 307 12.88 -18.88 25.43
CA ALA A 307 12.13 -17.73 25.93
C ALA A 307 11.67 -16.80 24.79
N GLU A 308 12.45 -16.67 23.73
CA GLU A 308 12.08 -15.93 22.53
C GLU A 308 11.06 -16.69 21.70
N ALA A 309 11.26 -17.99 21.51
CA ALA A 309 10.32 -18.87 20.83
C ALA A 309 8.92 -18.83 21.46
N ASP A 310 8.85 -18.81 22.79
CA ASP A 310 7.59 -18.69 23.51
C ASP A 310 6.91 -17.32 23.25
N ARG A 311 7.66 -16.22 23.22
CA ARG A 311 7.13 -14.90 22.86
C ARG A 311 6.62 -14.85 21.41
N VAL A 312 7.36 -15.43 20.47
CA VAL A 312 6.95 -15.54 19.07
C VAL A 312 5.65 -16.33 18.95
N MET A 313 5.59 -17.50 19.60
CA MET A 313 4.40 -18.35 19.62
C MET A 313 3.18 -17.60 20.16
N GLU A 314 3.32 -16.91 21.29
CA GLU A 314 2.24 -16.13 21.90
C GLU A 314 1.76 -15.01 20.95
N GLN A 315 2.70 -14.26 20.34
CA GLN A 315 2.35 -13.18 19.41
C GLN A 315 1.63 -13.71 18.17
N VAL A 316 2.11 -14.79 17.57
CA VAL A 316 1.48 -15.40 16.39
C VAL A 316 0.07 -15.93 16.72
N LEU A 317 -0.13 -16.50 17.90
CA LEU A 317 -1.46 -16.92 18.35
C LEU A 317 -2.39 -15.73 18.60
N ILE A 318 -1.87 -14.61 19.15
CA ILE A 318 -2.63 -13.36 19.30
C ILE A 318 -3.07 -12.85 17.92
N ASN A 319 -2.16 -12.76 16.97
CA ASN A 319 -2.44 -12.32 15.59
C ASN A 319 -3.53 -13.19 14.95
N LYS A 320 -3.37 -14.52 15.02
CA LYS A 320 -4.35 -15.48 14.51
C LYS A 320 -5.74 -15.29 15.11
N ARG A 321 -5.82 -15.26 16.45
CA ARG A 321 -7.11 -15.17 17.15
C ARG A 321 -7.78 -13.82 16.89
N SER A 322 -7.00 -12.75 16.79
CA SER A 322 -7.48 -11.42 16.40
C SER A 322 -8.05 -11.44 14.98
N ARG A 323 -7.31 -12.00 14.01
CA ARG A 323 -7.76 -12.15 12.62
C ARG A 323 -9.04 -12.98 12.52
N GLU A 324 -9.10 -14.15 13.17
CA GLU A 324 -10.29 -15.01 13.14
C GLU A 324 -11.50 -14.33 13.79
N THR A 325 -11.28 -13.58 14.87
CA THR A 325 -12.35 -12.82 15.54
C THR A 325 -12.89 -11.72 14.62
N ALA A 326 -11.98 -10.98 13.96
CA ALA A 326 -12.34 -9.96 12.98
C ALA A 326 -13.10 -10.57 11.79
N GLU A 327 -12.67 -11.74 11.31
CA GLU A 327 -13.32 -12.44 10.20
C GLU A 327 -14.71 -12.99 10.57
N LYS A 328 -14.86 -13.56 11.76
CA LYS A 328 -16.19 -13.97 12.28
C LYS A 328 -17.13 -12.77 12.43
N ALA A 329 -16.64 -11.65 12.98
CA ALA A 329 -17.44 -10.43 13.08
C ALA A 329 -17.86 -9.94 11.69
N ARG A 330 -16.95 -9.96 10.72
CA ARG A 330 -17.16 -9.63 9.32
C ARG A 330 -18.24 -10.50 8.66
N LEU A 331 -18.13 -11.83 8.80
CA LEU A 331 -19.12 -12.78 8.25
C LEU A 331 -20.50 -12.58 8.86
N ASN A 332 -20.56 -12.28 10.17
CA ASN A 332 -21.82 -11.98 10.84
C ASN A 332 -22.45 -10.68 10.32
N ILE A 333 -21.62 -9.66 10.07
CA ILE A 333 -22.06 -8.39 9.46
C ILE A 333 -22.56 -8.67 8.03
N LYS A 334 -21.79 -9.40 7.23
CA LYS A 334 -22.18 -9.77 5.86
C LYS A 334 -23.51 -10.54 5.84
N LYS A 335 -23.70 -11.53 6.70
CA LYS A 335 -24.97 -12.25 6.84
C LYS A 335 -26.14 -11.34 7.20
N LYS A 336 -25.93 -10.34 8.07
CA LYS A 336 -26.95 -9.35 8.42
C LYS A 336 -27.29 -8.39 7.27
N LEU A 337 -26.31 -8.05 6.42
CA LEU A 337 -26.48 -7.13 5.29
C LEU A 337 -26.99 -7.83 4.01
N THR A 338 -26.64 -9.11 3.80
CA THR A 338 -27.03 -9.88 2.60
C THR A 338 -28.36 -10.64 2.77
N GLY A 339 -28.95 -10.62 3.98
CA GLY A 339 -30.22 -11.27 4.25
C GLY A 339 -31.41 -10.53 3.61
N ASN A 340 -31.81 -10.99 2.45
CA ASN A 340 -33.05 -10.74 1.68
C ASN A 340 -33.52 -9.30 1.43
N VAL A 341 -33.76 -9.02 0.16
CA VAL A 341 -34.31 -7.80 -0.46
C VAL A 341 -35.68 -7.38 0.08
N ASP A 342 -36.39 -8.24 0.80
CA ASP A 342 -37.69 -7.97 1.43
C ASP A 342 -37.63 -7.25 2.79
N LEU A 343 -36.45 -6.89 3.27
CA LEU A 343 -36.25 -6.37 4.63
C LEU A 343 -36.64 -4.89 4.79
N ALA A 344 -36.77 -4.12 3.72
CA ALA A 344 -37.23 -2.73 3.82
C ALA A 344 -38.67 -2.61 4.38
N ASN A 345 -39.51 -3.60 4.09
CA ASN A 345 -40.89 -3.63 4.63
C ASN A 345 -40.97 -3.99 6.13
N ARG A 346 -39.83 -4.41 6.73
CA ARG A 346 -39.74 -4.74 8.17
C ARG A 346 -39.06 -3.68 9.01
N VAL A 347 -38.57 -2.60 8.40
CA VAL A 347 -37.98 -1.49 9.13
C VAL A 347 -39.11 -0.76 9.88
N GLN A 348 -39.01 -0.72 11.21
CA GLN A 348 -40.01 -0.09 12.04
C GLN A 348 -40.14 1.41 11.71
N LYS A 349 -41.38 1.88 11.53
CA LYS A 349 -41.70 3.31 11.26
C LYS A 349 -41.21 3.87 9.92
N PHE A 350 -40.55 3.07 9.08
CA PHE A 350 -40.29 3.48 7.71
C PHE A 350 -41.62 3.53 6.93
N VAL A 351 -41.84 4.62 6.24
CA VAL A 351 -43.02 4.85 5.41
C VAL A 351 -42.57 4.93 3.96
N ASP A 352 -42.81 3.87 3.19
CA ASP A 352 -42.41 3.80 1.76
C ASP A 352 -43.37 4.61 0.86
N CYS A 353 -42.96 4.92 -0.34
CA CYS A 353 -43.77 5.49 -1.41
C CYS A 353 -44.35 4.37 -2.31
N ARG A 354 -45.33 4.72 -3.15
CA ARG A 354 -46.01 3.77 -4.04
C ARG A 354 -45.21 3.46 -5.30
N SER A 355 -44.54 4.47 -5.84
CA SER A 355 -43.77 4.35 -7.08
C SER A 355 -42.63 3.34 -6.94
N LYS A 356 -42.44 2.53 -7.99
CA LYS A 356 -41.27 1.66 -8.17
C LYS A 356 -40.19 2.30 -9.06
N ASP A 357 -40.50 3.41 -9.70
CA ASP A 357 -39.58 4.15 -10.55
C ASP A 357 -38.56 4.89 -9.70
N VAL A 358 -37.35 4.34 -9.61
CA VAL A 358 -36.26 4.90 -8.81
C VAL A 358 -35.91 6.33 -9.21
N SER A 359 -36.04 6.70 -10.48
CA SER A 359 -35.71 8.03 -11.00
C SER A 359 -36.55 9.16 -10.38
N ARG A 360 -37.70 8.82 -9.83
CA ARG A 360 -38.63 9.75 -9.19
C ARG A 360 -38.64 9.67 -7.67
N ARG A 361 -38.10 8.60 -7.09
CA ARG A 361 -38.21 8.33 -5.65
C ARG A 361 -37.32 9.24 -4.82
N GLU A 362 -37.88 9.81 -3.78
CA GLU A 362 -37.21 10.65 -2.78
C GLU A 362 -37.39 10.05 -1.39
N ILE A 363 -36.33 10.03 -0.57
CA ILE A 363 -36.41 9.66 0.85
C ILE A 363 -36.12 10.86 1.72
N TYR A 364 -37.01 11.14 2.65
CA TYR A 364 -36.83 12.17 3.68
C TYR A 364 -36.41 11.49 4.98
N ILE A 365 -35.22 11.84 5.48
CA ILE A 365 -34.73 11.41 6.79
C ILE A 365 -35.07 12.52 7.76
N VAL A 366 -36.02 12.25 8.66
CA VAL A 366 -36.61 13.26 9.56
C VAL A 366 -36.26 12.99 11.02
N GLU A 367 -36.29 14.06 11.84
CA GLU A 367 -36.00 14.01 13.26
C GLU A 367 -37.22 13.58 14.08
N GLY A 368 -37.20 12.35 14.57
CA GLY A 368 -38.16 11.85 15.53
C GLY A 368 -39.54 11.50 14.95
N ASP A 369 -40.41 11.08 15.87
CA ASP A 369 -41.77 10.59 15.54
C ASP A 369 -42.77 11.75 15.26
N SER A 370 -42.56 12.89 15.85
CA SER A 370 -43.40 14.08 15.61
C SER A 370 -43.25 14.58 14.19
N ALA A 371 -42.00 14.74 13.72
CA ALA A 371 -41.72 15.08 12.33
C ALA A 371 -42.22 14.00 11.35
N LEU A 372 -42.11 12.70 11.70
CA LEU A 372 -42.68 11.64 10.90
C LEU A 372 -44.19 11.81 10.68
N GLY A 373 -44.93 12.15 11.74
CA GLY A 373 -46.37 12.39 11.68
C GLY A 373 -46.75 13.55 10.73
N ALA A 374 -46.12 14.71 10.90
CA ALA A 374 -46.33 15.88 10.06
C ALA A 374 -45.95 15.65 8.61
N CYS A 375 -44.75 15.11 8.35
CA CYS A 375 -44.26 14.79 7.00
C CYS A 375 -45.12 13.72 6.29
N LYS A 376 -45.66 12.77 7.02
CA LYS A 376 -46.54 11.74 6.46
C LYS A 376 -47.83 12.32 5.91
N LEU A 377 -48.36 13.38 6.55
CA LEU A 377 -49.56 14.07 6.12
C LEU A 377 -49.29 15.01 4.92
N SER A 378 -48.08 15.58 4.84
CA SER A 378 -47.74 16.63 3.87
C SER A 378 -47.08 16.07 2.62
N ARG A 379 -46.55 14.84 2.65
CA ARG A 379 -45.81 14.25 1.52
C ARG A 379 -46.67 13.90 0.30
N ASP A 380 -46.04 13.84 -0.84
CA ASP A 380 -46.61 13.10 -1.99
C ASP A 380 -46.33 11.60 -1.78
N ALA A 381 -47.40 10.85 -1.46
CA ALA A 381 -47.29 9.42 -1.20
C ALA A 381 -46.92 8.61 -2.44
N GLU A 382 -46.97 9.18 -3.62
CA GLU A 382 -46.63 8.51 -4.88
C GLU A 382 -45.13 8.24 -4.94
N PHE A 383 -44.27 9.22 -4.65
CA PHE A 383 -42.82 9.07 -4.83
C PHE A 383 -41.97 9.45 -3.60
N GLN A 384 -42.57 9.98 -2.51
CA GLN A 384 -41.84 10.40 -1.32
C GLN A 384 -41.98 9.38 -0.19
N GLY A 385 -40.84 8.79 0.23
CA GLY A 385 -40.70 7.95 1.43
C GLY A 385 -40.19 8.76 2.62
N ILE A 386 -40.46 8.27 3.85
CA ILE A 386 -40.01 8.94 5.07
C ILE A 386 -39.37 7.92 6.02
N MET A 387 -38.22 8.26 6.57
CA MET A 387 -37.51 7.49 7.58
C MET A 387 -37.22 8.37 8.80
N PRO A 388 -37.82 8.09 9.96
CA PRO A 388 -37.51 8.85 11.19
C PRO A 388 -36.22 8.35 11.82
N VAL A 389 -35.42 9.29 12.30
CA VAL A 389 -34.23 9.02 13.12
C VAL A 389 -34.53 9.50 14.54
N ARG A 390 -34.40 8.59 15.51
CA ARG A 390 -34.67 8.92 16.91
C ARG A 390 -33.40 9.36 17.61
N GLY A 391 -33.33 10.63 17.93
CA GLY A 391 -32.24 11.24 18.70
C GLY A 391 -30.89 11.16 17.95
N LYS A 392 -29.80 11.44 18.67
CA LYS A 392 -28.45 11.49 18.15
C LYS A 392 -27.95 10.09 17.84
N ILE A 393 -27.72 9.78 16.56
CA ILE A 393 -27.15 8.53 16.12
C ILE A 393 -25.68 8.41 16.51
N LEU A 394 -25.14 7.19 16.45
CA LEU A 394 -23.73 6.94 16.74
C LEU A 394 -22.80 7.73 15.79
N ASN A 395 -21.76 8.35 16.34
CA ASN A 395 -20.73 8.98 15.52
C ASN A 395 -19.88 7.92 14.80
N CYS A 396 -20.16 7.72 13.52
CA CYS A 396 -19.52 6.70 12.70
C CYS A 396 -18.03 6.98 12.41
N LEU A 397 -17.51 8.19 12.57
CA LEU A 397 -16.07 8.46 12.43
C LEU A 397 -15.27 7.97 13.64
N LYS A 398 -15.85 8.01 14.84
CA LYS A 398 -15.18 7.62 16.09
C LYS A 398 -15.41 6.14 16.46
N ALA A 399 -16.44 5.51 15.91
CA ALA A 399 -16.81 4.13 16.24
C ALA A 399 -16.18 3.12 15.28
N ASP A 400 -15.83 1.94 15.79
CA ASP A 400 -15.45 0.80 14.97
C ASP A 400 -16.67 0.22 14.22
N TYR A 401 -16.41 -0.53 13.15
CA TYR A 401 -17.46 -1.12 12.32
C TYR A 401 -18.36 -2.12 13.09
N ALA A 402 -17.81 -2.85 14.05
CA ALA A 402 -18.59 -3.80 14.85
C ALA A 402 -19.65 -3.07 15.71
N ARG A 403 -19.33 -1.92 16.25
CA ARG A 403 -20.24 -1.05 17.01
C ARG A 403 -21.24 -0.34 16.11
N ILE A 404 -20.79 0.15 14.93
CA ILE A 404 -21.67 0.79 13.94
C ILE A 404 -22.79 -0.16 13.51
N PHE A 405 -22.48 -1.40 13.16
CA PHE A 405 -23.46 -2.39 12.71
C PHE A 405 -24.26 -3.07 13.84
N LYS A 406 -23.99 -2.74 15.10
CA LYS A 406 -24.89 -3.07 16.22
C LYS A 406 -25.99 -2.01 16.40
N SER A 407 -25.86 -0.84 15.79
CA SER A 407 -26.87 0.22 15.86
C SER A 407 -28.03 -0.10 14.92
N ASP A 408 -29.22 -0.33 15.49
CA ASP A 408 -30.42 -0.64 14.70
C ASP A 408 -30.78 0.53 13.75
N VAL A 409 -30.65 1.77 14.21
CA VAL A 409 -30.93 2.96 13.39
C VAL A 409 -30.05 3.03 12.15
N ILE A 410 -28.74 2.75 12.29
CA ILE A 410 -27.81 2.76 11.15
C ILE A 410 -28.09 1.59 10.20
N THR A 411 -28.30 0.40 10.75
CA THR A 411 -28.62 -0.77 9.93
C THR A 411 -29.94 -0.62 9.19
N ASP A 412 -30.94 0.01 9.81
CA ASP A 412 -32.22 0.29 9.18
C ASP A 412 -32.11 1.35 8.08
N LEU A 413 -31.34 2.40 8.28
CA LEU A 413 -31.04 3.39 7.23
C LEU A 413 -30.38 2.73 6.02
N ILE A 414 -29.34 1.89 6.22
CA ILE A 414 -28.67 1.16 5.14
C ILE A 414 -29.64 0.23 4.39
N LYS A 415 -30.52 -0.49 5.09
CA LYS A 415 -31.55 -1.33 4.46
C LYS A 415 -32.55 -0.49 3.63
N VAL A 416 -32.96 0.65 4.13
CA VAL A 416 -33.87 1.55 3.42
C VAL A 416 -33.23 2.15 2.17
N LEU A 417 -31.93 2.50 2.22
CA LEU A 417 -31.19 2.95 1.04
C LEU A 417 -31.05 1.86 -0.03
N GLY A 418 -30.81 0.62 0.37
CA GLY A 418 -30.81 -0.56 -0.50
C GLY A 418 -29.49 -0.83 -1.24
N CYS A 419 -28.57 0.13 -1.33
CA CYS A 419 -27.32 0.03 -2.10
C CYS A 419 -26.16 -0.68 -1.37
N GLY A 420 -26.38 -1.18 -0.15
CA GLY A 420 -25.33 -1.81 0.65
C GLY A 420 -24.37 -0.81 1.28
N VAL A 421 -23.14 -1.25 1.57
CA VAL A 421 -22.11 -0.49 2.30
C VAL A 421 -20.81 -0.48 1.53
N GLU A 422 -20.20 0.70 1.40
CA GLU A 422 -18.89 0.93 0.80
C GLU A 422 -17.85 1.16 1.91
N LEU A 423 -16.93 0.22 2.13
CA LEU A 423 -15.94 0.32 3.19
C LEU A 423 -14.57 0.79 2.64
N SER A 424 -13.89 1.67 3.38
CA SER A 424 -12.58 2.20 3.03
C SER A 424 -11.44 1.40 3.69
N GLY A 425 -10.32 1.14 2.97
CA GLY A 425 -9.12 0.49 3.51
C GLY A 425 -8.77 -0.86 2.87
N LYS A 426 -7.73 -1.56 3.36
CA LYS A 426 -7.29 -2.89 2.88
C LYS A 426 -8.37 -3.98 3.02
N ALA A 427 -9.34 -3.76 3.90
CA ALA A 427 -10.55 -4.59 4.04
C ALA A 427 -11.61 -4.37 2.93
N LYS A 428 -11.30 -3.56 1.94
CA LYS A 428 -12.23 -3.03 0.93
C LYS A 428 -12.94 -4.07 0.08
N LYS A 429 -12.23 -5.08 -0.41
CA LYS A 429 -12.79 -5.94 -1.47
C LYS A 429 -13.85 -6.93 -0.99
N ASP A 430 -13.80 -7.35 0.25
CA ASP A 430 -14.60 -8.47 0.71
C ASP A 430 -15.81 -8.12 1.60
N LEU A 431 -15.83 -6.90 2.18
CA LEU A 431 -16.92 -6.41 3.05
C LEU A 431 -17.85 -5.42 2.36
N SER A 432 -17.38 -4.79 1.28
CA SER A 432 -18.19 -3.87 0.51
C SER A 432 -19.27 -4.67 -0.23
N SER A 433 -20.50 -4.48 0.17
CA SER A 433 -21.69 -4.96 -0.56
C SER A 433 -22.28 -3.84 -1.41
N PHE A 434 -21.56 -2.74 -1.58
CA PHE A 434 -22.05 -1.55 -2.26
C PHE A 434 -22.23 -1.79 -3.76
N ASP A 435 -23.45 -1.55 -4.20
CA ASP A 435 -23.84 -1.52 -5.61
C ASP A 435 -24.81 -0.38 -5.83
N LEU A 436 -24.38 0.64 -6.57
CA LEU A 436 -25.18 1.82 -6.87
C LEU A 436 -26.46 1.47 -7.65
N ALA A 437 -26.43 0.43 -8.47
CA ALA A 437 -27.61 -0.02 -9.21
C ALA A 437 -28.75 -0.49 -8.29
N ASN A 438 -28.44 -0.88 -7.06
CA ASN A 438 -29.42 -1.28 -6.06
C ASN A 438 -29.95 -0.12 -5.21
N LEU A 439 -29.46 1.11 -5.43
CA LEU A 439 -30.00 2.29 -4.73
C LEU A 439 -31.48 2.47 -5.06
N ARG A 440 -32.29 2.61 -4.03
CA ARG A 440 -33.77 2.68 -4.16
C ARG A 440 -34.29 4.11 -4.32
N TRP A 441 -33.44 5.14 -4.29
CA TRP A 441 -33.82 6.53 -4.18
C TRP A 441 -33.02 7.41 -5.14
N ASN A 442 -33.72 8.31 -5.82
CA ASN A 442 -33.09 9.35 -6.65
C ASN A 442 -32.52 10.51 -5.78
N LYS A 443 -33.22 10.79 -4.67
CA LYS A 443 -32.77 11.81 -3.72
C LYS A 443 -32.89 11.30 -2.29
N ILE A 444 -31.86 11.60 -1.49
CA ILE A 444 -31.79 11.34 -0.06
C ILE A 444 -31.77 12.71 0.63
N ILE A 445 -32.86 13.09 1.24
CA ILE A 445 -33.08 14.44 1.77
C ILE A 445 -33.04 14.37 3.29
N ILE A 446 -32.03 15.03 3.89
CA ILE A 446 -31.92 15.15 5.34
C ILE A 446 -32.74 16.37 5.76
N CYS A 447 -33.82 16.11 6.53
CA CYS A 447 -34.77 17.12 6.97
C CYS A 447 -34.84 17.10 8.50
N THR A 448 -34.04 17.94 9.14
CA THR A 448 -33.96 18.10 10.60
C THR A 448 -34.42 19.50 11.01
N ASP A 449 -34.76 19.67 12.27
CA ASP A 449 -35.15 20.95 12.81
C ASP A 449 -34.01 21.98 12.67
N ALA A 450 -34.37 23.26 12.57
CA ALA A 450 -33.41 24.36 12.43
C ALA A 450 -32.88 24.84 13.79
N ASP A 451 -32.49 23.92 14.65
CA ASP A 451 -31.91 24.17 15.96
C ASP A 451 -30.57 23.43 16.15
N VAL A 452 -29.97 23.58 17.33
CA VAL A 452 -28.64 23.00 17.64
C VAL A 452 -28.67 21.47 17.61
N ASP A 453 -29.76 20.82 18.06
CA ASP A 453 -29.91 19.39 18.06
C ASP A 453 -30.11 18.85 16.63
N GLY A 454 -30.96 19.51 15.84
CA GLY A 454 -31.16 19.16 14.43
C GLY A 454 -29.88 19.30 13.61
N TYR A 455 -29.07 20.32 13.83
CA TYR A 455 -27.75 20.46 13.18
C TYR A 455 -26.80 19.36 13.60
N GLN A 456 -26.85 18.92 14.85
CA GLN A 456 -26.02 17.80 15.31
C GLN A 456 -26.47 16.48 14.66
N ILE A 457 -27.78 16.21 14.61
CA ILE A 457 -28.32 15.01 13.97
C ILE A 457 -27.99 15.00 12.48
N ARG A 458 -28.15 16.12 11.77
CA ARG A 458 -27.72 16.29 10.37
C ARG A 458 -26.26 15.92 10.18
N THR A 459 -25.37 16.46 11.02
CA THR A 459 -23.94 16.18 10.95
C THR A 459 -23.65 14.70 11.18
N LEU A 460 -24.33 14.03 12.10
CA LEU A 460 -24.14 12.61 12.36
C LEU A 460 -24.64 11.74 11.20
N ILE A 461 -25.75 12.10 10.55
CA ILE A 461 -26.26 11.40 9.35
C ILE A 461 -25.27 11.56 8.19
N LEU A 462 -24.80 12.80 7.93
CA LEU A 462 -23.78 13.06 6.90
C LEU A 462 -22.49 12.28 7.18
N THR A 463 -22.07 12.21 8.44
CA THR A 463 -20.91 11.43 8.88
C THR A 463 -21.09 9.94 8.60
N MET A 464 -22.29 9.40 8.86
CA MET A 464 -22.64 8.03 8.55
C MET A 464 -22.58 7.77 7.04
N LEU A 465 -23.21 8.62 6.24
CA LEU A 465 -23.20 8.50 4.77
C LEU A 465 -21.77 8.60 4.22
N TYR A 466 -20.99 9.55 4.69
CA TYR A 466 -19.58 9.70 4.29
C TYR A 466 -18.73 8.46 4.63
N ARG A 467 -18.96 7.85 5.77
CA ARG A 467 -18.20 6.68 6.24
C ARG A 467 -18.60 5.38 5.56
N LEU A 468 -19.90 5.19 5.30
CA LEU A 468 -20.47 3.91 4.88
C LEU A 468 -20.86 3.85 3.40
N VAL A 469 -21.17 4.98 2.78
CA VAL A 469 -21.63 5.08 1.39
C VAL A 469 -21.18 6.42 0.74
N PRO A 470 -19.88 6.74 0.77
CA PRO A 470 -19.35 8.03 0.31
C PRO A 470 -19.69 8.35 -1.15
N THR A 471 -19.89 7.34 -1.99
CA THR A 471 -20.29 7.52 -3.38
C THR A 471 -21.61 8.26 -3.50
N LEU A 472 -22.57 8.06 -2.59
CA LEU A 472 -23.85 8.77 -2.64
C LEU A 472 -23.70 10.30 -2.44
N ILE A 473 -22.72 10.73 -1.66
CA ILE A 473 -22.40 12.16 -1.50
C ILE A 473 -21.69 12.69 -2.75
N LYS A 474 -20.71 11.94 -3.26
CA LYS A 474 -19.91 12.35 -4.42
C LYS A 474 -20.75 12.48 -5.70
N GLU A 475 -21.67 11.56 -5.89
CA GLU A 475 -22.55 11.53 -7.09
C GLU A 475 -23.80 12.43 -6.92
N GLY A 476 -23.92 13.18 -5.81
CA GLY A 476 -24.95 14.18 -5.64
C GLY A 476 -26.34 13.66 -5.27
N TYR A 477 -26.45 12.46 -4.70
CA TYR A 477 -27.74 11.91 -4.25
C TYR A 477 -28.22 12.48 -2.92
N VAL A 478 -27.35 13.16 -2.15
CA VAL A 478 -27.63 13.62 -0.78
C VAL A 478 -27.94 15.12 -0.78
N TYR A 479 -29.09 15.47 -0.23
CA TYR A 479 -29.60 16.82 -0.11
C TYR A 479 -29.88 17.17 1.35
N ILE A 480 -29.85 18.47 1.67
CA ILE A 480 -30.24 19.01 2.96
C ILE A 480 -31.46 19.90 2.70
N ALA A 481 -32.55 19.62 3.40
CA ALA A 481 -33.68 20.51 3.42
C ALA A 481 -33.40 21.64 4.42
N GLU A 482 -33.41 22.87 3.95
CA GLU A 482 -33.29 24.05 4.80
C GLU A 482 -34.69 24.54 5.18
N SER A 483 -34.99 24.49 6.49
CA SER A 483 -36.22 25.03 7.03
C SER A 483 -36.02 26.50 7.42
N PRO A 484 -36.96 27.40 7.09
CA PRO A 484 -36.86 28.79 7.52
C PRO A 484 -36.93 28.90 9.04
N LEU A 485 -36.12 29.79 9.63
CA LEU A 485 -36.17 30.10 11.06
C LEU A 485 -37.36 30.98 11.44
N TYR A 486 -37.76 31.82 10.50
CA TYR A 486 -38.83 32.79 10.72
C TYR A 486 -39.78 32.86 9.53
N GLU A 487 -41.07 32.91 9.83
CA GLU A 487 -42.12 33.27 8.90
C GLU A 487 -42.62 34.67 9.27
N ILE A 488 -42.57 35.61 8.33
CA ILE A 488 -42.95 37.00 8.51
C ILE A 488 -44.12 37.31 7.59
N ASN A 489 -45.28 37.61 8.15
CA ASN A 489 -46.48 37.92 7.38
C ASN A 489 -46.77 39.43 7.46
N SER A 490 -46.89 40.12 6.31
CA SER A 490 -47.22 41.53 6.24
C SER A 490 -48.02 41.81 4.98
N LYS A 491 -49.14 42.53 5.10
CA LYS A 491 -50.01 42.96 4.00
C LYS A 491 -50.39 41.83 3.02
N GLY A 492 -50.66 40.62 3.53
CA GLY A 492 -51.02 39.45 2.71
C GLY A 492 -49.86 38.79 1.96
N LYS A 493 -48.62 39.19 2.25
CA LYS A 493 -47.39 38.53 1.74
C LYS A 493 -46.67 37.83 2.89
N THR A 494 -46.22 36.62 2.63
CA THR A 494 -45.41 35.83 3.52
C THR A 494 -43.94 35.85 3.06
N TYR A 495 -43.02 36.12 3.99
CA TYR A 495 -41.58 36.10 3.79
C TYR A 495 -40.97 35.05 4.71
N PHE A 496 -40.05 34.26 4.20
CA PHE A 496 -39.32 33.26 4.97
C PHE A 496 -37.87 33.71 5.13
N ALA A 497 -37.40 33.81 6.38
CA ALA A 497 -36.01 34.13 6.69
C ALA A 497 -35.31 32.92 7.31
N TYR A 498 -34.14 32.60 6.80
CA TYR A 498 -33.32 31.46 7.21
C TYR A 498 -32.24 31.88 8.20
N THR A 499 -31.96 33.16 8.30
CA THR A 499 -30.93 33.73 9.19
C THR A 499 -31.44 35.01 9.89
N GLU A 500 -30.82 35.37 10.99
CA GLU A 500 -31.12 36.67 11.66
C GLU A 500 -30.87 37.90 10.77
N PRO A 501 -29.78 37.96 9.97
CA PRO A 501 -29.58 39.03 9.01
C PRO A 501 -30.72 39.15 7.98
N GLU A 502 -31.17 38.03 7.38
CA GLU A 502 -32.28 38.03 6.42
C GLU A 502 -33.59 38.52 7.07
N LYS A 503 -33.88 38.12 8.30
CA LYS A 503 -35.00 38.63 9.08
C LYS A 503 -34.92 40.13 9.23
N ALA A 504 -33.76 40.68 9.62
CA ALA A 504 -33.55 42.11 9.76
C ALA A 504 -33.76 42.86 8.42
N GLU A 505 -33.28 42.27 7.30
CA GLU A 505 -33.48 42.83 5.97
C GLU A 505 -34.97 42.87 5.58
N PHE A 506 -35.72 41.77 5.78
CA PHE A 506 -37.15 41.77 5.52
C PHE A 506 -37.92 42.76 6.38
N LEU A 507 -37.58 42.89 7.68
CA LEU A 507 -38.19 43.87 8.55
C LEU A 507 -37.89 45.31 8.10
N ALA A 508 -36.68 45.59 7.66
CA ALA A 508 -36.31 46.90 7.09
C ALA A 508 -37.11 47.22 5.83
N ARG A 509 -37.36 46.23 4.93
CA ARG A 509 -38.19 46.38 3.73
C ARG A 509 -39.67 46.60 4.06
N ILE A 510 -40.19 45.95 5.09
CA ILE A 510 -41.57 46.07 5.53
C ILE A 510 -41.82 47.47 6.15
N GLY A 511 -40.81 48.05 6.78
CA GLY A 511 -40.85 49.37 7.42
C GLY A 511 -41.94 49.46 8.50
N ASN A 512 -42.74 50.52 8.48
CA ASN A 512 -43.79 50.80 9.50
C ASN A 512 -45.11 50.02 9.29
N ALA A 513 -45.16 49.06 8.33
CA ALA A 513 -46.36 48.26 8.12
C ALA A 513 -46.54 47.22 9.22
N LYS A 514 -47.81 46.93 9.58
CA LYS A 514 -48.10 45.85 10.54
C LYS A 514 -47.63 44.53 10.00
N TYR A 515 -46.93 43.76 10.83
CA TYR A 515 -46.46 42.41 10.52
C TYR A 515 -46.64 41.48 11.73
N THR A 516 -46.65 40.18 11.44
CA THR A 516 -46.53 39.10 12.44
C THR A 516 -45.28 38.27 12.14
N ILE A 517 -44.58 37.87 13.19
CA ILE A 517 -43.42 36.96 13.07
C ILE A 517 -43.77 35.71 13.84
N GLN A 518 -43.60 34.58 13.18
CA GLN A 518 -43.59 33.26 13.80
C GLN A 518 -42.19 32.67 13.68
N ARG A 519 -41.66 32.16 14.78
CA ARG A 519 -40.42 31.38 14.76
C ARG A 519 -40.79 29.94 14.56
N SER A 520 -40.09 29.26 13.60
CA SER A 520 -40.22 27.81 13.44
C SER A 520 -39.79 27.13 14.73
N LYS A 521 -40.62 26.25 15.26
CA LYS A 521 -40.33 25.48 16.48
C LYS A 521 -39.90 24.04 16.16
N GLY A 522 -39.95 23.65 14.92
CA GLY A 522 -39.57 22.36 14.43
C GLY A 522 -40.56 21.76 13.43
N LEU A 523 -40.14 20.71 12.74
CA LEU A 523 -40.91 20.02 11.70
C LEU A 523 -42.17 19.29 12.23
N GLY A 524 -42.24 19.06 13.53
CA GLY A 524 -43.38 18.41 14.18
C GLY A 524 -44.58 19.32 14.44
N GLU A 525 -44.41 20.64 14.32
CA GLU A 525 -45.43 21.64 14.52
C GLU A 525 -45.93 22.29 13.22
#